data_3e92bcd61ad58f522f3e735322d64cd2
#
_entry.id   3e92bcd61ad58f522f3e735322d64cd2
#
_cell.length_a   1.000
_cell.length_b   1.000
_cell.length_c   1.000
_cell.angle_alpha   90.00
_cell.angle_beta   90.00
_cell.angle_gamma   90.00
#
_symmetry.space_group_name_H-M   'P 1'
#
loop_
_entity.id
_entity.type
_entity.pdbx_description
1 polymer ?
#
loop_
_entity_poly.entity_id
_entity_poly.type
_entity_poly.pdbx_seq_one_letter_code
_entity_poly.pdbx_strand_id
1 'polypeptide(L)'
;MQLNRPDTSRTDKIARAVLIGLLCSVSAFICLRGATASVTDPDIGWHLRTGEWILQHHAVPHADPFSRVISGSPWQAYSWLFDLILLKFYAWMNLRGVLVFTAAMMALIAVAVYHLLSRLQADFTQRAALTVAVMFCLSRMSTPRPWLFTILFFTLEMDILMHSRREGKSRELLWLPLLFALWANIHIQFVDGLLVLAIAAAEPTLKRWWKSDTKCAPARNLWLTLGACVAAVCLNPYGPGIYKIAWQLGSQSGVLDTVSEMQALPFRAPADYVLLFLALAAAGVLFRYRQLAPFETLMLAVAAVLSFRSRRDLWVMAITAGAILGAGLPARAEKEDREKQPMWAAALSGATAIAAFAMSLLLLHVTNGRLQAALAEKMPVQAVEVVKDRHYTGALFNTYDWGGFLIWNLREPVSIDGRAALYGDQAIARSRETWDGGAKWAADPDLQSAGVVIAPDGAALTQLLRTDAHFELAYEDKVAAVFVARKDLKSGENNVAELNHGETVHGR
;
A
#
# COMPACT_ATOMS: atom_id res chain seq x y z
N MET A 1 51.46 -31.76 -16.61
CA MET A 1 50.08 -32.22 -16.82
C MET A 1 49.17 -31.31 -16.06
N GLN A 2 48.75 -30.17 -16.68
CA GLN A 2 47.80 -29.23 -16.08
C GLN A 2 46.41 -29.87 -16.19
N LEU A 3 45.90 -30.35 -15.05
CA LEU A 3 44.53 -30.76 -14.94
C LEU A 3 43.64 -29.56 -15.25
N ASN A 4 42.89 -29.61 -16.37
CA ASN A 4 41.80 -28.70 -16.69
C ASN A 4 40.86 -28.64 -15.48
N ARG A 5 40.91 -27.56 -14.71
CA ARG A 5 39.84 -27.27 -13.77
C ARG A 5 38.54 -27.10 -14.56
N PRO A 6 37.48 -27.85 -14.28
CA PRO A 6 36.23 -27.69 -15.01
C PRO A 6 35.80 -26.24 -14.89
N ASP A 7 35.02 -25.78 -15.85
CA ASP A 7 34.51 -24.42 -16.00
C ASP A 7 33.50 -24.09 -14.86
N THR A 8 34.03 -24.12 -13.63
CA THR A 8 33.27 -23.85 -12.37
C THR A 8 32.60 -22.47 -12.41
N SER A 9 33.20 -21.53 -13.16
CA SER A 9 32.70 -20.16 -13.25
C SER A 9 31.31 -20.05 -13.92
N ARG A 10 31.00 -20.83 -14.94
CA ARG A 10 29.71 -20.76 -15.66
C ARG A 10 28.59 -21.41 -14.88
N THR A 11 28.85 -22.59 -14.30
CA THR A 11 27.88 -23.30 -13.46
C THR A 11 27.51 -22.49 -12.21
N ASP A 12 28.50 -21.85 -11.56
CA ASP A 12 28.29 -21.01 -10.43
C ASP A 12 27.48 -19.75 -10.81
N LYS A 13 27.75 -19.13 -11.95
CA LYS A 13 26.97 -17.99 -12.46
C LYS A 13 25.53 -18.39 -12.75
N ILE A 14 25.28 -19.58 -13.30
CA ILE A 14 23.91 -20.11 -13.51
C ILE A 14 23.21 -20.33 -12.17
N ALA A 15 23.86 -21.02 -11.22
CA ALA A 15 23.28 -21.30 -9.90
C ALA A 15 22.91 -20.01 -9.16
N ARG A 16 23.80 -19.02 -9.17
CA ARG A 16 23.54 -17.69 -8.59
C ARG A 16 22.37 -16.98 -9.27
N ALA A 17 22.31 -17.00 -10.62
CA ALA A 17 21.22 -16.37 -11.36
C ALA A 17 19.85 -17.02 -11.04
N VAL A 18 19.79 -18.34 -10.97
CA VAL A 18 18.59 -19.09 -10.57
C VAL A 18 18.19 -18.74 -9.13
N LEU A 19 19.18 -18.73 -8.21
CA LEU A 19 18.90 -18.40 -6.81
C LEU A 19 18.39 -16.96 -6.63
N ILE A 20 18.90 -15.99 -7.39
CA ILE A 20 18.39 -14.62 -7.41
C ILE A 20 16.93 -14.60 -7.88
N GLY A 21 16.62 -15.29 -8.98
CA GLY A 21 15.26 -15.39 -9.50
C GLY A 21 14.29 -16.00 -8.47
N LEU A 22 14.70 -17.08 -7.81
CA LEU A 22 13.92 -17.69 -6.72
C LEU A 22 13.75 -16.75 -5.54
N LEU A 23 14.80 -16.05 -5.12
CA LEU A 23 14.75 -15.08 -4.04
C LEU A 23 13.73 -13.97 -4.31
N CYS A 24 13.73 -13.41 -5.52
CA CYS A 24 12.76 -12.39 -5.92
C CYS A 24 11.32 -12.94 -5.96
N SER A 25 11.13 -14.21 -6.30
CA SER A 25 9.81 -14.83 -6.36
C SER A 25 9.24 -15.23 -4.99
N VAL A 26 10.07 -15.41 -3.97
CA VAL A 26 9.61 -15.74 -2.60
C VAL A 26 8.64 -14.70 -2.06
N SER A 27 8.89 -13.42 -2.31
CA SER A 27 8.00 -12.33 -1.87
C SER A 27 6.62 -12.41 -2.52
N ALA A 28 6.59 -12.74 -3.83
CA ALA A 28 5.34 -12.98 -4.54
C ALA A 28 4.61 -14.23 -4.00
N PHE A 29 5.34 -15.30 -3.72
CA PHE A 29 4.78 -16.52 -3.13
C PHE A 29 4.15 -16.27 -1.76
N ILE A 30 4.82 -15.49 -0.88
CA ILE A 30 4.28 -15.11 0.42
C ILE A 30 2.98 -14.31 0.26
N CYS A 31 2.96 -13.36 -0.68
CA CYS A 31 1.77 -12.58 -1.00
C CYS A 31 0.61 -13.48 -1.51
N LEU A 32 0.90 -14.40 -2.42
CA LEU A 32 -0.11 -15.34 -2.95
C LEU A 32 -0.63 -16.28 -1.88
N ARG A 33 0.20 -16.69 -0.94
CA ARG A 33 -0.20 -17.50 0.21
C ARG A 33 -1.10 -16.73 1.19
N GLY A 34 -0.83 -15.45 1.36
CA GLY A 34 -1.65 -14.50 2.12
C GLY A 34 -2.80 -13.89 1.32
N ALA A 35 -3.26 -14.54 0.24
CA ALA A 35 -4.22 -14.01 -0.73
C ALA A 35 -5.50 -13.44 -0.09
N THR A 36 -6.01 -14.08 0.95
CA THR A 36 -7.20 -13.64 1.70
C THR A 36 -7.02 -12.22 2.23
N ALA A 37 -5.87 -11.92 2.85
CA ALA A 37 -5.61 -10.58 3.39
C ALA A 37 -5.55 -9.51 2.30
N SER A 38 -5.01 -9.87 1.12
CA SER A 38 -4.93 -8.93 -0.01
C SER A 38 -6.28 -8.59 -0.62
N VAL A 39 -7.22 -9.53 -0.72
CA VAL A 39 -8.53 -9.28 -1.35
C VAL A 39 -9.59 -8.77 -0.38
N THR A 40 -9.37 -8.91 0.93
CA THR A 40 -10.27 -8.39 1.96
C THR A 40 -9.86 -7.02 2.49
N ASP A 41 -8.93 -6.34 1.82
CA ASP A 41 -8.57 -4.96 2.15
C ASP A 41 -9.77 -4.03 1.93
N PRO A 42 -10.20 -3.29 2.95
CA PRO A 42 -11.42 -2.47 2.90
C PRO A 42 -11.39 -1.35 1.84
N ASP A 43 -10.20 -0.94 1.41
CA ASP A 43 -10.08 0.21 0.51
C ASP A 43 -10.12 -0.16 -0.98
N ILE A 44 -9.99 -1.45 -1.33
CA ILE A 44 -10.02 -1.88 -2.74
C ILE A 44 -11.24 -1.33 -3.48
N GLY A 45 -12.40 -1.41 -2.86
CA GLY A 45 -13.66 -1.05 -3.51
C GLY A 45 -13.73 0.41 -3.92
N TRP A 46 -13.37 1.35 -3.05
CA TRP A 46 -13.38 2.76 -3.41
C TRP A 46 -12.25 3.13 -4.38
N HIS A 47 -11.09 2.48 -4.34
CA HIS A 47 -10.04 2.62 -5.36
C HIS A 47 -10.54 2.21 -6.74
N LEU A 48 -11.19 1.04 -6.85
CA LEU A 48 -11.77 0.57 -8.10
C LEU A 48 -12.86 1.54 -8.61
N ARG A 49 -13.72 2.01 -7.72
CA ARG A 49 -14.79 2.93 -8.08
C ARG A 49 -14.28 4.30 -8.52
N THR A 50 -13.22 4.79 -7.88
CA THR A 50 -12.53 6.04 -8.30
C THR A 50 -11.93 5.87 -9.69
N GLY A 51 -11.22 4.77 -9.95
CA GLY A 51 -10.68 4.49 -11.28
C GLY A 51 -11.77 4.42 -12.37
N GLU A 52 -12.91 3.79 -12.06
CA GLU A 52 -14.06 3.74 -12.97
C GLU A 52 -14.65 5.13 -13.21
N TRP A 53 -14.84 5.92 -12.15
CA TRP A 53 -15.33 7.29 -12.25
C TRP A 53 -14.44 8.14 -13.14
N ILE A 54 -13.11 8.04 -12.99
CA ILE A 54 -12.14 8.76 -13.83
C ILE A 54 -12.28 8.37 -15.30
N LEU A 55 -12.44 7.07 -15.61
CA LEU A 55 -12.63 6.64 -17.00
C LEU A 55 -13.95 7.12 -17.60
N GLN A 56 -15.03 7.18 -16.81
CA GLN A 56 -16.34 7.63 -17.26
C GLN A 56 -16.39 9.13 -17.50
N HIS A 57 -15.75 9.93 -16.65
CA HIS A 57 -15.81 11.39 -16.70
C HIS A 57 -14.61 12.04 -17.39
N HIS A 58 -13.58 11.24 -17.76
CA HIS A 58 -12.31 11.75 -18.33
C HIS A 58 -11.67 12.87 -17.49
N ALA A 59 -11.85 12.83 -16.18
CA ALA A 59 -11.38 13.83 -15.22
C ALA A 59 -11.02 13.18 -13.88
N VAL A 60 -10.15 13.81 -13.10
CA VAL A 60 -9.89 13.39 -11.71
C VAL A 60 -10.87 14.12 -10.79
N PRO A 61 -11.57 13.43 -9.86
CA PRO A 61 -12.55 14.08 -9.00
C PRO A 61 -11.90 15.09 -8.05
N HIS A 62 -12.52 16.26 -7.92
CA HIS A 62 -12.17 17.32 -6.97
C HIS A 62 -13.16 17.46 -5.82
N ALA A 63 -14.27 16.71 -5.89
CA ALA A 63 -15.30 16.61 -4.86
C ALA A 63 -15.69 15.14 -4.68
N ASP A 64 -16.16 14.79 -3.49
CA ASP A 64 -16.54 13.42 -3.16
C ASP A 64 -17.85 13.00 -3.84
N PRO A 65 -17.84 11.95 -4.69
CA PRO A 65 -19.03 11.43 -5.34
C PRO A 65 -19.61 10.17 -4.65
N PHE A 66 -19.00 9.67 -3.57
CA PHE A 66 -19.28 8.34 -3.02
C PHE A 66 -19.86 8.33 -1.61
N SER A 67 -19.81 9.46 -0.91
CA SER A 67 -20.35 9.57 0.42
C SER A 67 -21.70 10.31 0.41
N ARG A 68 -22.62 9.89 1.28
CA ARG A 68 -23.88 10.58 1.49
C ARG A 68 -23.72 11.78 2.43
N VAL A 69 -23.00 11.59 3.52
CA VAL A 69 -22.90 12.55 4.63
C VAL A 69 -22.12 13.80 4.26
N ILE A 70 -21.10 13.62 3.41
CA ILE A 70 -20.19 14.68 2.97
C ILE A 70 -20.15 14.80 1.43
N SER A 71 -21.25 14.44 0.78
CA SER A 71 -21.40 14.52 -0.67
C SER A 71 -21.02 15.91 -1.20
N GLY A 72 -20.22 15.94 -2.24
CA GLY A 72 -19.74 17.19 -2.84
C GLY A 72 -18.68 17.94 -2.04
N SER A 73 -18.28 17.45 -0.86
CA SER A 73 -17.15 18.03 -0.12
C SER A 73 -15.86 17.96 -0.92
N PRO A 74 -14.97 18.96 -0.78
CA PRO A 74 -13.69 18.94 -1.47
C PRO A 74 -12.91 17.65 -1.15
N TRP A 75 -12.62 16.87 -2.18
CA TRP A 75 -11.83 15.65 -2.08
C TRP A 75 -10.79 15.60 -3.19
N GLN A 76 -9.61 15.14 -2.83
CA GLN A 76 -8.51 15.02 -3.76
C GLN A 76 -8.12 13.55 -3.91
N ALA A 77 -8.42 12.97 -5.07
CA ALA A 77 -8.00 11.63 -5.44
C ALA A 77 -6.51 11.62 -5.83
N TYR A 78 -5.64 11.91 -4.86
CA TYR A 78 -4.18 12.02 -5.09
C TYR A 78 -3.53 10.70 -5.56
N SER A 79 -4.21 9.58 -5.39
CA SER A 79 -3.78 8.26 -5.87
C SER A 79 -4.42 7.88 -7.21
N TRP A 80 -4.92 8.84 -7.98
CA TRP A 80 -5.72 8.62 -9.19
C TRP A 80 -5.08 7.66 -10.21
N LEU A 81 -3.76 7.71 -10.37
CA LEU A 81 -3.08 6.82 -11.31
C LEU A 81 -2.99 5.39 -10.76
N PHE A 82 -2.83 5.22 -9.46
CA PHE A 82 -2.95 3.91 -8.81
C PHE A 82 -4.35 3.33 -9.01
N ASP A 83 -5.39 4.13 -8.83
CA ASP A 83 -6.80 3.72 -8.96
C ASP A 83 -7.07 3.17 -10.37
N LEU A 84 -6.55 3.84 -11.40
CA LEU A 84 -6.61 3.38 -12.78
C LEU A 84 -5.83 2.08 -13.03
N ILE A 85 -4.62 1.98 -12.47
CA ILE A 85 -3.80 0.76 -12.61
C ILE A 85 -4.51 -0.42 -11.96
N LEU A 86 -4.99 -0.26 -10.72
CA LEU A 86 -5.68 -1.33 -10.00
C LEU A 86 -6.95 -1.77 -10.72
N LEU A 87 -7.74 -0.81 -11.22
CA LEU A 87 -8.94 -1.09 -12.02
C LEU A 87 -8.61 -1.89 -13.28
N LYS A 88 -7.52 -1.60 -13.99
CA LYS A 88 -7.10 -2.35 -15.17
C LYS A 88 -6.77 -3.81 -14.85
N PHE A 89 -6.06 -4.05 -13.74
CA PHE A 89 -5.79 -5.41 -13.29
C PHE A 89 -7.08 -6.14 -12.88
N TYR A 90 -7.98 -5.45 -12.18
CA TYR A 90 -9.29 -6.01 -11.82
C TYR A 90 -10.14 -6.32 -13.06
N ALA A 91 -10.22 -5.43 -14.03
CA ALA A 91 -10.95 -5.63 -15.27
C ALA A 91 -10.40 -6.81 -16.10
N TRP A 92 -9.10 -7.07 -16.02
CA TRP A 92 -8.46 -8.19 -16.73
C TRP A 92 -8.73 -9.54 -16.06
N MET A 93 -8.69 -9.66 -14.74
CA MET A 93 -8.71 -10.95 -14.03
C MET A 93 -9.61 -10.96 -12.77
N ASN A 94 -10.47 -9.97 -12.56
CA ASN A 94 -11.27 -9.76 -11.34
C ASN A 94 -10.39 -9.75 -10.07
N LEU A 95 -10.79 -10.40 -8.99
CA LEU A 95 -10.03 -10.47 -7.74
C LEU A 95 -8.62 -11.07 -7.93
N ARG A 96 -8.46 -12.02 -8.86
CA ARG A 96 -7.12 -12.51 -9.22
C ARG A 96 -6.22 -11.40 -9.75
N GLY A 97 -6.78 -10.44 -10.49
CA GLY A 97 -6.03 -9.30 -11.00
C GLY A 97 -5.45 -8.44 -9.88
N VAL A 98 -6.24 -8.18 -8.84
CA VAL A 98 -5.78 -7.45 -7.64
C VAL A 98 -4.64 -8.20 -6.94
N LEU A 99 -4.77 -9.51 -6.80
CA LEU A 99 -3.74 -10.34 -6.17
C LEU A 99 -2.47 -10.42 -7.02
N VAL A 100 -2.61 -10.58 -8.36
CA VAL A 100 -1.48 -10.60 -9.29
C VAL A 100 -0.75 -9.26 -9.28
N PHE A 101 -1.48 -8.14 -9.26
CA PHE A 101 -0.91 -6.80 -9.09
C PHE A 101 -0.05 -6.72 -7.82
N THR A 102 -0.63 -7.10 -6.67
CA THR A 102 0.05 -7.02 -5.37
C THR A 102 1.31 -7.89 -5.35
N ALA A 103 1.20 -9.14 -5.83
CA ALA A 103 2.32 -10.08 -5.89
C ALA A 103 3.43 -9.61 -6.85
N ALA A 104 3.05 -9.06 -8.01
CA ALA A 104 3.99 -8.49 -8.97
C ALA A 104 4.74 -7.28 -8.39
N MET A 105 4.03 -6.39 -7.69
CA MET A 105 4.66 -5.26 -7.00
C MET A 105 5.64 -5.72 -5.93
N MET A 106 5.29 -6.72 -5.11
CA MET A 106 6.20 -7.29 -4.11
C MET A 106 7.43 -7.93 -4.76
N ALA A 107 7.29 -8.59 -5.90
CA ALA A 107 8.42 -9.11 -6.66
C ALA A 107 9.31 -7.98 -7.21
N LEU A 108 8.72 -6.91 -7.76
CA LEU A 108 9.47 -5.74 -8.25
C LEU A 108 10.23 -5.04 -7.11
N ILE A 109 9.61 -4.90 -5.94
CA ILE A 109 10.28 -4.37 -4.74
C ILE A 109 11.46 -5.25 -4.35
N ALA A 110 11.30 -6.58 -4.36
CA ALA A 110 12.39 -7.51 -4.07
C ALA A 110 13.56 -7.37 -5.07
N VAL A 111 13.26 -7.20 -6.37
CA VAL A 111 14.26 -6.93 -7.40
C VAL A 111 14.98 -5.60 -7.13
N ALA A 112 14.24 -4.55 -6.79
CA ALA A 112 14.82 -3.23 -6.49
C ALA A 112 15.70 -3.27 -5.23
N VAL A 113 15.25 -3.93 -4.16
CA VAL A 113 16.03 -4.13 -2.92
C VAL A 113 17.31 -4.95 -3.21
N TYR A 114 17.18 -6.05 -3.96
CA TYR A 114 18.34 -6.83 -4.33
C TYR A 114 19.32 -6.03 -5.20
N HIS A 115 18.82 -5.21 -6.13
CA HIS A 115 19.63 -4.34 -6.98
C HIS A 115 20.40 -3.31 -6.14
N LEU A 116 19.70 -2.57 -5.26
CA LEU A 116 20.31 -1.64 -4.30
C LEU A 116 21.44 -2.33 -3.51
N LEU A 117 21.15 -3.48 -2.91
CA LEU A 117 22.15 -4.22 -2.11
C LEU A 117 23.29 -4.75 -2.96
N SER A 118 23.07 -5.13 -4.23
CA SER A 118 24.12 -5.59 -5.14
C SER A 118 25.13 -4.51 -5.50
N ARG A 119 24.70 -3.25 -5.49
CA ARG A 119 25.58 -2.10 -5.72
C ARG A 119 26.37 -1.72 -4.46
N LEU A 120 25.86 -2.09 -3.28
CA LEU A 120 26.45 -1.72 -1.98
C LEU A 120 27.34 -2.82 -1.40
N GLN A 121 26.97 -4.09 -1.54
CA GLN A 121 27.63 -5.24 -0.95
C GLN A 121 28.14 -6.23 -2.00
N ALA A 122 29.45 -6.53 -1.96
CA ALA A 122 30.08 -7.46 -2.90
C ALA A 122 29.78 -8.93 -2.57
N ASP A 123 29.70 -9.28 -1.29
CA ASP A 123 29.45 -10.66 -0.84
C ASP A 123 28.01 -11.10 -1.17
N PHE A 124 27.90 -12.16 -1.97
CA PHE A 124 26.62 -12.68 -2.41
C PHE A 124 25.74 -13.18 -1.25
N THR A 125 26.34 -13.87 -0.28
CA THR A 125 25.59 -14.45 0.85
C THR A 125 25.02 -13.36 1.74
N GLN A 126 25.82 -12.33 2.06
CA GLN A 126 25.36 -11.18 2.85
C GLN A 126 24.26 -10.41 2.11
N ARG A 127 24.42 -10.20 0.82
CA ARG A 127 23.45 -9.54 -0.04
C ARG A 127 22.12 -10.28 -0.08
N ALA A 128 22.15 -11.60 -0.27
CA ALA A 128 20.96 -12.44 -0.26
C ALA A 128 20.28 -12.44 1.12
N ALA A 129 21.04 -12.60 2.19
CA ALA A 129 20.53 -12.58 3.56
C ALA A 129 19.86 -11.25 3.93
N LEU A 130 20.49 -10.12 3.57
CA LEU A 130 19.91 -8.78 3.77
C LEU A 130 18.63 -8.60 2.95
N THR A 131 18.61 -9.07 1.70
CA THR A 131 17.39 -9.01 0.87
C THR A 131 16.25 -9.77 1.52
N VAL A 132 16.50 -11.00 2.00
CA VAL A 132 15.49 -11.80 2.71
C VAL A 132 15.00 -11.08 3.97
N ALA A 133 15.90 -10.53 4.78
CA ALA A 133 15.54 -9.85 6.02
C ALA A 133 14.69 -8.59 5.76
N VAL A 134 15.07 -7.76 4.78
CA VAL A 134 14.30 -6.58 4.37
C VAL A 134 12.93 -7.00 3.84
N MET A 135 12.86 -7.98 2.92
CA MET A 135 11.59 -8.44 2.35
C MET A 135 10.70 -9.13 3.38
N PHE A 136 11.27 -9.79 4.39
CA PHE A 136 10.51 -10.34 5.51
C PHE A 136 9.81 -9.24 6.31
N CYS A 137 10.47 -8.12 6.59
CA CYS A 137 9.82 -6.96 7.20
C CYS A 137 8.74 -6.37 6.28
N LEU A 138 9.02 -6.23 4.98
CA LEU A 138 8.09 -5.66 3.99
C LEU A 138 6.90 -6.58 3.68
N SER A 139 6.94 -7.87 4.02
CA SER A 139 5.83 -8.80 3.80
C SER A 139 4.52 -8.36 4.47
N ARG A 140 4.60 -7.56 5.52
CA ARG A 140 3.44 -6.95 6.19
C ARG A 140 2.74 -5.88 5.36
N MET A 141 3.41 -5.35 4.33
CA MET A 141 2.89 -4.32 3.43
C MET A 141 2.28 -4.93 2.15
N SER A 142 2.07 -6.25 2.10
CA SER A 142 1.60 -6.98 0.93
C SER A 142 0.09 -6.87 0.71
N THR A 143 -0.44 -5.64 0.70
CA THR A 143 -1.83 -5.31 0.38
C THR A 143 -1.89 -4.40 -0.84
N PRO A 144 -2.99 -4.41 -1.62
CA PRO A 144 -3.11 -3.66 -2.86
C PRO A 144 -3.33 -2.16 -2.62
N ARG A 145 -2.33 -1.50 -2.07
CA ARG A 145 -2.36 -0.10 -1.68
C ARG A 145 -1.33 0.73 -2.47
N PRO A 146 -1.51 2.05 -2.60
CA PRO A 146 -0.56 2.94 -3.28
C PRO A 146 0.85 2.92 -2.67
N TRP A 147 1.01 2.60 -1.39
CA TRP A 147 2.32 2.51 -0.74
C TRP A 147 3.28 1.49 -1.35
N LEU A 148 2.79 0.47 -2.10
CA LEU A 148 3.67 -0.45 -2.81
C LEU A 148 4.55 0.29 -3.83
N PHE A 149 4.00 1.26 -4.52
CA PHE A 149 4.77 2.14 -5.40
C PHE A 149 5.74 3.03 -4.61
N THR A 150 5.31 3.54 -3.46
CA THR A 150 6.17 4.34 -2.58
C THR A 150 7.40 3.54 -2.14
N ILE A 151 7.21 2.30 -1.69
CA ILE A 151 8.31 1.41 -1.29
C ILE A 151 9.27 1.16 -2.48
N LEU A 152 8.72 0.92 -3.66
CA LEU A 152 9.51 0.75 -4.89
C LEU A 152 10.30 2.02 -5.23
N PHE A 153 9.65 3.16 -5.28
CA PHE A 153 10.27 4.44 -5.67
C PHE A 153 11.30 4.92 -4.66
N PHE A 154 11.02 4.78 -3.38
CA PHE A 154 11.97 5.06 -2.32
C PHE A 154 13.22 4.14 -2.42
N THR A 155 13.03 2.87 -2.73
CA THR A 155 14.14 1.93 -2.93
C THR A 155 15.00 2.35 -4.13
N LEU A 156 14.39 2.77 -5.24
CA LEU A 156 15.08 3.28 -6.42
C LEU A 156 15.79 4.61 -6.14
N GLU A 157 15.18 5.51 -5.40
CA GLU A 157 15.80 6.75 -4.96
C GLU A 157 17.02 6.47 -4.08
N MET A 158 16.89 5.58 -3.09
CA MET A 158 18.00 5.16 -2.23
C MET A 158 19.13 4.53 -3.04
N ASP A 159 18.82 3.73 -4.06
CA ASP A 159 19.82 3.15 -4.96
C ASP A 159 20.60 4.24 -5.72
N ILE A 160 19.89 5.19 -6.32
CA ILE A 160 20.49 6.31 -7.06
C ILE A 160 21.35 7.16 -6.13
N LEU A 161 20.84 7.54 -4.95
CA LEU A 161 21.57 8.38 -4.01
C LEU A 161 22.81 7.70 -3.44
N MET A 162 22.68 6.46 -2.98
CA MET A 162 23.80 5.71 -2.39
C MET A 162 24.89 5.44 -3.43
N HIS A 163 24.51 5.14 -4.67
CA HIS A 163 25.50 4.96 -5.74
C HIS A 163 26.19 6.27 -6.12
N SER A 164 25.41 7.34 -6.33
CA SER A 164 25.95 8.67 -6.65
C SER A 164 26.95 9.14 -5.59
N ARG A 165 26.67 8.86 -4.31
CA ARG A 165 27.58 9.19 -3.19
C ARG A 165 28.87 8.36 -3.23
N ARG A 166 28.79 7.05 -3.53
CA ARG A 166 30.00 6.17 -3.61
C ARG A 166 30.91 6.54 -4.76
N GLU A 167 30.33 6.81 -5.92
CA GLU A 167 31.08 7.10 -7.14
C GLU A 167 31.49 8.57 -7.27
N GLY A 168 30.85 9.47 -6.53
CA GLY A 168 31.00 10.92 -6.68
C GLY A 168 30.43 11.45 -8.02
N LYS A 169 29.55 10.67 -8.69
CA LYS A 169 28.94 11.00 -9.99
C LYS A 169 27.49 11.39 -9.79
N SER A 170 27.01 12.34 -10.58
CA SER A 170 25.64 12.90 -10.47
C SER A 170 24.74 12.57 -11.66
N ARG A 171 25.22 11.79 -12.65
CA ARG A 171 24.42 11.52 -13.87
C ARG A 171 23.11 10.80 -13.56
N GLU A 172 23.12 9.86 -12.62
CA GLU A 172 21.91 9.09 -12.27
C GLU A 172 20.87 9.96 -11.53
N LEU A 173 21.30 11.06 -10.86
CA LEU A 173 20.37 11.99 -10.22
C LEU A 173 19.36 12.61 -11.21
N LEU A 174 19.68 12.65 -12.51
CA LEU A 174 18.80 13.17 -13.55
C LEU A 174 17.51 12.36 -13.72
N TRP A 175 17.46 11.12 -13.22
CA TRP A 175 16.25 10.29 -13.24
C TRP A 175 15.28 10.63 -12.10
N LEU A 176 15.74 11.27 -11.02
CA LEU A 176 14.90 11.58 -9.87
C LEU A 176 13.71 12.49 -10.20
N PRO A 177 13.84 13.58 -10.98
CA PRO A 177 12.67 14.41 -11.32
C PRO A 177 11.56 13.62 -12.02
N LEU A 178 11.90 12.69 -12.93
CA LEU A 178 10.92 11.82 -13.58
C LEU A 178 10.27 10.86 -12.57
N LEU A 179 11.06 10.27 -11.68
CA LEU A 179 10.56 9.42 -10.61
C LEU A 179 9.57 10.17 -9.71
N PHE A 180 9.90 11.40 -9.31
CA PHE A 180 9.04 12.22 -8.45
C PHE A 180 7.76 12.71 -9.15
N ALA A 181 7.83 13.04 -10.44
CA ALA A 181 6.65 13.34 -11.23
C ALA A 181 5.67 12.15 -11.27
N LEU A 182 6.19 10.93 -11.47
CA LEU A 182 5.35 9.72 -11.44
C LEU A 182 4.82 9.43 -10.03
N TRP A 183 5.66 9.56 -9.00
CA TRP A 183 5.31 9.29 -7.61
C TRP A 183 4.17 10.18 -7.12
N ALA A 184 4.22 11.49 -7.41
CA ALA A 184 3.19 12.45 -7.03
C ALA A 184 1.81 12.19 -7.64
N ASN A 185 1.74 11.42 -8.73
CA ASN A 185 0.49 10.99 -9.36
C ASN A 185 -0.04 9.66 -8.82
N ILE A 186 0.76 8.93 -8.05
CA ILE A 186 0.41 7.60 -7.53
C ILE A 186 0.18 7.63 -6.02
N HIS A 187 1.01 8.33 -5.25
CA HIS A 187 0.90 8.35 -3.79
C HIS A 187 1.47 9.63 -3.18
N ILE A 188 0.81 10.08 -2.13
CA ILE A 188 1.16 11.33 -1.44
C ILE A 188 2.51 11.27 -0.69
N GLN A 189 3.02 10.08 -0.37
CA GLN A 189 4.27 9.88 0.36
C GLN A 189 5.54 10.18 -0.46
N PHE A 190 5.44 10.84 -1.62
CA PHE A 190 6.59 11.46 -2.29
C PHE A 190 7.34 12.44 -1.38
N VAL A 191 6.67 12.98 -0.35
CA VAL A 191 7.26 13.88 0.65
C VAL A 191 8.38 13.21 1.44
N ASP A 192 8.29 11.90 1.68
CA ASP A 192 9.34 11.13 2.36
C ASP A 192 10.60 11.07 1.48
N GLY A 193 10.44 10.90 0.17
CA GLY A 193 11.54 10.98 -0.77
C GLY A 193 12.16 12.38 -0.84
N LEU A 194 11.36 13.45 -0.90
CA LEU A 194 11.90 14.82 -0.85
C LEU A 194 12.70 15.08 0.43
N LEU A 195 12.27 14.52 1.56
CA LEU A 195 13.02 14.60 2.82
C LEU A 195 14.39 13.91 2.71
N VAL A 196 14.43 12.70 2.13
CA VAL A 196 15.67 11.95 1.89
C VAL A 196 16.62 12.74 0.98
N LEU A 197 16.11 13.27 -0.12
CA LEU A 197 16.90 14.09 -1.04
C LEU A 197 17.40 15.39 -0.40
N ALA A 198 16.60 16.02 0.48
CA ALA A 198 17.00 17.19 1.25
C ALA A 198 18.14 16.87 2.23
N ILE A 199 18.08 15.72 2.92
CA ILE A 199 19.16 15.24 3.79
C ILE A 199 20.44 15.00 2.96
N ALA A 200 20.32 14.39 1.78
CA ALA A 200 21.45 14.18 0.88
C ALA A 200 22.05 15.52 0.38
N ALA A 201 21.20 16.52 0.07
CA ALA A 201 21.65 17.84 -0.35
C ALA A 201 22.33 18.65 0.78
N ALA A 202 21.93 18.42 2.02
CA ALA A 202 22.55 19.04 3.21
C ALA A 202 23.87 18.36 3.61
N GLU A 203 24.12 17.11 3.22
CA GLU A 203 25.28 16.32 3.62
C GLU A 203 26.62 17.03 3.40
N PRO A 204 26.93 17.68 2.25
CA PRO A 204 28.20 18.35 2.03
C PRO A 204 28.50 19.44 3.06
N THR A 205 27.45 20.10 3.57
CA THR A 205 27.58 21.11 4.66
C THR A 205 27.79 20.44 6.01
N LEU A 206 26.99 19.41 6.31
CA LEU A 206 27.06 18.66 7.56
C LEU A 206 28.40 17.94 7.75
N LYS A 207 29.02 17.47 6.68
CA LYS A 207 30.35 16.86 6.69
C LYS A 207 31.41 17.78 7.30
N ARG A 208 31.35 19.08 7.04
CA ARG A 208 32.30 20.06 7.60
C ARG A 208 32.16 20.13 9.12
N TRP A 209 30.93 20.06 9.63
CA TRP A 209 30.67 20.12 11.08
C TRP A 209 31.06 18.82 11.77
N TRP A 210 30.78 17.67 11.13
CA TRP A 210 31.08 16.35 11.69
C TRP A 210 32.50 15.85 11.38
N LYS A 211 33.33 16.68 10.70
CA LYS A 211 34.68 16.30 10.27
C LYS A 211 34.73 14.91 9.61
N SER A 212 33.74 14.61 8.79
CA SER A 212 33.59 13.32 8.14
C SER A 212 34.27 13.34 6.77
N ASP A 213 35.06 12.30 6.45
CA ASP A 213 35.76 12.13 5.17
C ASP A 213 34.93 11.31 4.16
N THR A 214 33.65 11.02 4.44
CA THR A 214 32.80 10.26 3.53
C THR A 214 32.63 10.97 2.19
N LYS A 215 32.62 10.20 1.08
CA LYS A 215 32.31 10.75 -0.24
C LYS A 215 30.86 11.19 -0.32
N CYS A 216 30.60 12.24 -1.07
CA CYS A 216 29.24 12.68 -1.41
C CYS A 216 29.23 13.24 -2.84
N ALA A 217 28.05 13.30 -3.44
CA ALA A 217 27.87 13.98 -4.71
C ALA A 217 28.08 15.50 -4.56
N PRO A 218 28.41 16.25 -5.65
CA PRO A 218 28.56 17.70 -5.58
C PRO A 218 27.31 18.40 -5.06
N ALA A 219 27.46 19.26 -4.06
CA ALA A 219 26.36 19.97 -3.40
C ALA A 219 25.44 20.68 -4.42
N ARG A 220 26.04 21.39 -5.39
CA ARG A 220 25.28 22.10 -6.44
C ARG A 220 24.32 21.15 -7.18
N ASN A 221 24.78 19.96 -7.53
CA ASN A 221 23.96 19.01 -8.29
C ASN A 221 22.82 18.45 -7.44
N LEU A 222 23.05 18.18 -6.15
CA LEU A 222 22.02 17.72 -5.22
C LEU A 222 20.94 18.78 -5.00
N TRP A 223 21.32 20.07 -4.80
CA TRP A 223 20.36 21.16 -4.66
C TRP A 223 19.58 21.43 -5.94
N LEU A 224 20.22 21.36 -7.11
CA LEU A 224 19.53 21.49 -8.40
C LEU A 224 18.56 20.32 -8.61
N THR A 225 18.95 19.09 -8.26
CA THR A 225 18.08 17.91 -8.35
C THR A 225 16.90 18.05 -7.40
N LEU A 226 17.10 18.50 -6.16
CA LEU A 226 16.01 18.75 -5.22
C LEU A 226 15.03 19.78 -5.77
N GLY A 227 15.52 20.92 -6.28
CA GLY A 227 14.68 21.94 -6.90
C GLY A 227 13.90 21.40 -8.11
N ALA A 228 14.55 20.58 -8.96
CA ALA A 228 13.89 19.94 -10.09
C ALA A 228 12.83 18.92 -9.65
N CYS A 229 13.07 18.13 -8.58
CA CYS A 229 12.09 17.19 -8.02
C CYS A 229 10.89 17.92 -7.42
N VAL A 230 11.13 19.00 -6.66
CA VAL A 230 10.05 19.85 -6.13
C VAL A 230 9.19 20.43 -7.27
N ALA A 231 9.80 20.88 -8.36
CA ALA A 231 9.06 21.35 -9.52
C ALA A 231 8.32 20.22 -10.24
N ALA A 232 8.96 19.05 -10.39
CA ALA A 232 8.38 17.88 -11.07
C ALA A 232 7.16 17.30 -10.35
N VAL A 233 7.12 17.35 -9.01
CA VAL A 233 5.96 16.98 -8.21
C VAL A 233 4.70 17.78 -8.60
N CYS A 234 4.85 19.02 -9.08
CA CYS A 234 3.71 19.82 -9.54
C CYS A 234 3.10 19.33 -10.87
N LEU A 235 3.73 18.36 -11.55
CA LEU A 235 3.19 17.72 -12.76
C LEU A 235 2.12 16.66 -12.38
N ASN A 236 1.06 17.10 -11.72
CA ASN A 236 -0.09 16.31 -11.28
C ASN A 236 -1.39 17.13 -11.45
N PRO A 237 -2.59 16.54 -11.37
CA PRO A 237 -3.85 17.25 -11.57
C PRO A 237 -4.11 18.40 -10.59
N TYR A 238 -3.44 18.44 -9.45
CA TYR A 238 -3.61 19.47 -8.42
C TYR A 238 -2.51 20.54 -8.47
N GLY A 239 -1.52 20.40 -9.36
CA GLY A 239 -0.39 21.33 -9.46
C GLY A 239 0.34 21.49 -8.12
N PRO A 240 0.74 22.73 -7.74
CA PRO A 240 1.39 23.00 -6.45
C PRO A 240 0.49 22.73 -5.24
N GLY A 241 -0.84 22.65 -5.42
CA GLY A 241 -1.79 22.35 -4.35
C GLY A 241 -1.55 20.97 -3.68
N ILE A 242 -0.85 20.05 -4.35
CA ILE A 242 -0.51 18.75 -3.81
C ILE A 242 0.31 18.83 -2.50
N TYR A 243 1.13 19.87 -2.33
CA TYR A 243 1.89 20.11 -1.09
C TYR A 243 0.99 20.49 0.08
N LYS A 244 -0.08 21.28 -0.17
CA LYS A 244 -1.08 21.58 0.85
C LYS A 244 -1.81 20.31 1.28
N ILE A 245 -2.15 19.45 0.33
CA ILE A 245 -2.80 18.16 0.60
C ILE A 245 -1.89 17.28 1.47
N ALA A 246 -0.61 17.16 1.10
CA ALA A 246 0.38 16.41 1.88
C ALA A 246 0.52 16.93 3.31
N TRP A 247 0.56 18.25 3.48
CA TRP A 247 0.62 18.88 4.79
C TRP A 247 -0.63 18.60 5.62
N GLN A 248 -1.82 18.74 5.03
CA GLN A 248 -3.09 18.47 5.71
C GLN A 248 -3.17 17.03 6.21
N LEU A 249 -2.81 16.07 5.36
CA LEU A 249 -2.79 14.64 5.71
C LEU A 249 -1.77 14.32 6.80
N GLY A 250 -0.58 14.90 6.74
CA GLY A 250 0.49 14.68 7.72
C GLY A 250 0.23 15.33 9.09
N SER A 251 -0.64 16.36 9.14
CA SER A 251 -0.96 17.10 10.36
C SER A 251 -2.18 16.53 11.13
N GLN A 252 -2.91 15.57 10.57
CA GLN A 252 -4.03 14.92 11.25
C GLN A 252 -3.54 13.98 12.35
N SER A 253 -3.76 14.35 13.61
CA SER A 253 -3.30 13.57 14.76
C SER A 253 -4.31 12.52 15.23
N GLY A 254 -5.62 12.75 15.11
CA GLY A 254 -6.65 11.85 15.60
C GLY A 254 -6.73 10.53 14.80
N VAL A 255 -6.34 10.55 13.53
CA VAL A 255 -6.25 9.34 12.70
C VAL A 255 -5.19 8.37 13.23
N LEU A 256 -4.14 8.86 13.90
CA LEU A 256 -3.09 8.04 14.51
C LEU A 256 -3.62 7.13 15.63
N ASP A 257 -4.64 7.57 16.35
CA ASP A 257 -5.20 6.81 17.47
C ASP A 257 -6.32 5.84 17.03
N THR A 258 -7.03 6.18 15.97
CA THR A 258 -8.20 5.44 15.49
C THR A 258 -7.90 4.41 14.43
N VAL A 259 -7.01 4.71 13.49
CA VAL A 259 -6.66 3.80 12.38
C VAL A 259 -5.51 2.88 12.79
N SER A 260 -5.78 1.57 12.85
CA SER A 260 -4.82 0.58 13.36
C SER A 260 -3.46 0.59 12.63
N GLU A 261 -3.43 0.92 11.34
CA GLU A 261 -2.21 1.01 10.53
C GLU A 261 -1.32 2.20 10.91
N MET A 262 -1.91 3.26 11.46
CA MET A 262 -1.21 4.47 11.88
C MET A 262 -0.62 4.39 13.29
N GLN A 263 -1.03 3.38 14.06
CA GLN A 263 -0.52 3.16 15.43
C GLN A 263 0.93 2.72 15.44
N ALA A 264 1.60 2.94 16.57
CA ALA A 264 2.97 2.49 16.80
C ALA A 264 3.13 0.97 16.63
N LEU A 265 4.35 0.53 16.32
CA LEU A 265 4.69 -0.89 16.22
C LEU A 265 4.44 -1.61 17.55
N PRO A 266 3.59 -2.67 17.57
CA PRO A 266 3.21 -3.34 18.81
C PRO A 266 4.25 -4.35 19.31
N PHE A 267 5.28 -4.67 18.53
CA PHE A 267 6.28 -5.72 18.80
C PHE A 267 5.67 -7.09 19.16
N ARG A 268 4.66 -7.50 18.39
CA ARG A 268 3.97 -8.79 18.55
C ARG A 268 4.29 -9.79 17.44
N ALA A 269 4.65 -9.31 16.25
CA ALA A 269 4.99 -10.17 15.12
C ALA A 269 6.52 -10.35 15.00
N PRO A 270 7.00 -11.52 14.52
CA PRO A 270 8.43 -11.76 14.32
C PRO A 270 9.10 -10.70 13.42
N ALA A 271 8.39 -10.17 12.43
CA ALA A 271 8.89 -9.12 11.55
C ALA A 271 9.22 -7.82 12.30
N ASP A 272 8.52 -7.49 13.39
CA ASP A 272 8.78 -6.29 14.20
C ASP A 272 10.14 -6.40 14.91
N TYR A 273 10.48 -7.61 15.38
CA TYR A 273 11.77 -7.88 16.03
C TYR A 273 12.91 -7.94 15.02
N VAL A 274 12.68 -8.48 13.82
CA VAL A 274 13.67 -8.44 12.73
C VAL A 274 13.95 -7.00 12.33
N LEU A 275 12.92 -6.15 12.23
CA LEU A 275 13.08 -4.73 11.94
C LEU A 275 13.92 -4.01 13.01
N LEU A 276 13.64 -4.27 14.30
CA LEU A 276 14.41 -3.73 15.41
C LEU A 276 15.87 -4.21 15.34
N PHE A 277 16.09 -5.50 15.08
CA PHE A 277 17.43 -6.06 14.92
C PHE A 277 18.20 -5.39 13.77
N LEU A 278 17.55 -5.19 12.61
CA LEU A 278 18.15 -4.49 11.48
C LEU A 278 18.53 -3.05 11.85
N ALA A 279 17.66 -2.34 12.58
CA ALA A 279 17.91 -0.98 13.04
C ALA A 279 19.13 -0.91 13.98
N LEU A 280 19.20 -1.80 14.98
CA LEU A 280 20.31 -1.88 15.93
C LEU A 280 21.60 -2.31 15.24
N ALA A 281 21.55 -3.28 14.33
CA ALA A 281 22.70 -3.71 13.55
C ALA A 281 23.23 -2.56 12.65
N ALA A 282 22.33 -1.80 12.00
CA ALA A 282 22.71 -0.62 11.21
C ALA A 282 23.37 0.46 12.05
N ALA A 283 22.84 0.75 13.23
CA ALA A 283 23.46 1.67 14.20
C ALA A 283 24.87 1.19 14.62
N GLY A 284 25.01 -0.11 14.93
CA GLY A 284 26.29 -0.73 15.27
C GLY A 284 27.33 -0.62 14.14
N VAL A 285 26.89 -0.84 12.89
CA VAL A 285 27.75 -0.70 11.72
C VAL A 285 28.18 0.76 11.48
N LEU A 286 27.28 1.72 11.64
CA LEU A 286 27.62 3.13 11.53
C LEU A 286 28.66 3.53 12.57
N PHE A 287 28.47 3.11 13.82
CA PHE A 287 29.41 3.39 14.89
C PHE A 287 30.78 2.73 14.64
N ARG A 288 30.81 1.47 14.19
CA ARG A 288 32.05 0.66 14.12
C ARG A 288 32.86 0.89 12.83
N TYR A 289 32.18 1.03 11.67
CA TYR A 289 32.84 0.97 10.35
C TYR A 289 32.68 2.25 9.53
N ARG A 290 31.61 3.01 9.72
CA ARG A 290 31.30 4.19 8.89
C ARG A 290 31.57 5.52 9.60
N GLN A 291 32.07 5.49 10.83
CA GLN A 291 32.40 6.68 11.60
C GLN A 291 31.26 7.72 11.61
N LEU A 292 30.03 7.27 11.78
CA LEU A 292 28.83 8.11 11.81
C LEU A 292 28.71 9.04 10.59
N ALA A 293 28.75 8.48 9.39
CA ALA A 293 28.54 9.24 8.15
C ALA A 293 27.22 10.04 8.22
N PRO A 294 27.24 11.36 7.92
CA PRO A 294 26.13 12.26 8.21
C PRO A 294 24.80 11.82 7.57
N PHE A 295 24.82 11.48 6.29
CA PHE A 295 23.61 11.08 5.58
C PHE A 295 22.99 9.82 6.20
N GLU A 296 23.77 8.74 6.35
CA GLU A 296 23.26 7.46 6.88
C GLU A 296 22.78 7.61 8.33
N THR A 297 23.46 8.44 9.14
CA THR A 297 23.07 8.67 10.54
C THR A 297 21.73 9.40 10.63
N LEU A 298 21.55 10.47 9.83
CA LEU A 298 20.28 11.20 9.79
C LEU A 298 19.16 10.35 9.22
N MET A 299 19.45 9.60 8.16
CA MET A 299 18.48 8.68 7.57
C MET A 299 18.02 7.61 8.56
N LEU A 300 18.95 7.02 9.33
CA LEU A 300 18.59 6.03 10.34
C LEU A 300 17.73 6.67 11.46
N ALA A 301 18.06 7.88 11.89
CA ALA A 301 17.28 8.60 12.90
C ALA A 301 15.86 8.93 12.41
N VAL A 302 15.72 9.46 11.19
CA VAL A 302 14.41 9.74 10.57
C VAL A 302 13.63 8.45 10.38
N ALA A 303 14.26 7.41 9.85
CA ALA A 303 13.64 6.11 9.68
C ALA A 303 13.14 5.52 11.01
N ALA A 304 13.89 5.69 12.11
CA ALA A 304 13.47 5.24 13.44
C ALA A 304 12.22 5.99 13.92
N VAL A 305 12.20 7.31 13.78
CA VAL A 305 11.03 8.12 14.17
C VAL A 305 9.79 7.72 13.37
N LEU A 306 9.89 7.67 12.04
CA LEU A 306 8.75 7.34 11.18
C LEU A 306 8.24 5.91 11.41
N SER A 307 9.14 4.93 11.36
CA SER A 307 8.76 3.51 11.39
C SER A 307 8.29 3.01 12.76
N PHE A 308 8.82 3.56 13.86
CA PHE A 308 8.36 3.16 15.19
C PHE A 308 7.12 3.92 15.65
N ARG A 309 6.90 5.13 15.11
CA ARG A 309 5.67 5.89 15.33
C ARG A 309 4.46 5.28 14.62
N SER A 310 4.66 4.74 13.40
CA SER A 310 3.58 4.25 12.55
C SER A 310 3.97 2.92 11.90
N ARG A 311 3.10 1.89 12.04
CA ARG A 311 3.28 0.61 11.34
C ARG A 311 3.30 0.76 9.83
N ARG A 312 2.59 1.78 9.33
CA ARG A 312 2.51 2.09 7.89
C ARG A 312 3.85 2.44 7.29
N ASP A 313 4.77 3.02 8.10
CA ASP A 313 6.05 3.54 7.62
C ASP A 313 7.24 2.61 7.94
N LEU A 314 6.99 1.36 8.37
CA LEU A 314 8.05 0.38 8.70
C LEU A 314 9.04 0.13 7.55
N TRP A 315 8.61 0.35 6.33
CA TRP A 315 9.41 0.19 5.12
C TRP A 315 10.58 1.17 5.05
N VAL A 316 10.45 2.38 5.61
CA VAL A 316 11.52 3.38 5.66
C VAL A 316 12.72 2.81 6.42
N MET A 317 12.48 2.21 7.59
CA MET A 317 13.54 1.60 8.40
C MET A 317 14.12 0.34 7.72
N ALA A 318 13.26 -0.52 7.16
CA ALA A 318 13.71 -1.76 6.55
C ALA A 318 14.70 -1.51 5.40
N ILE A 319 14.37 -0.58 4.49
CA ILE A 319 15.22 -0.22 3.34
C ILE A 319 16.45 0.54 3.81
N THR A 320 16.30 1.53 4.69
CA THR A 320 17.41 2.33 5.20
C THR A 320 18.43 1.47 5.94
N ALA A 321 17.99 0.63 6.86
CA ALA A 321 18.85 -0.28 7.60
C ALA A 321 19.55 -1.28 6.67
N GLY A 322 18.80 -1.85 5.70
CA GLY A 322 19.36 -2.72 4.67
C GLY A 322 20.47 -2.04 3.86
N ALA A 323 20.24 -0.80 3.43
CA ALA A 323 21.22 -0.02 2.67
C ALA A 323 22.49 0.30 3.51
N ILE A 324 22.31 0.69 4.78
CA ILE A 324 23.43 0.96 5.70
C ILE A 324 24.26 -0.31 5.93
N LEU A 325 23.60 -1.43 6.22
CA LEU A 325 24.26 -2.71 6.42
C LEU A 325 24.99 -3.16 5.14
N GLY A 326 24.33 -3.07 3.97
CA GLY A 326 24.94 -3.38 2.70
C GLY A 326 26.17 -2.53 2.38
N ALA A 327 26.14 -1.24 2.74
CA ALA A 327 27.26 -0.33 2.50
C ALA A 327 28.40 -0.47 3.52
N GLY A 328 28.09 -0.89 4.75
CA GLY A 328 29.03 -0.81 5.88
C GLY A 328 29.60 -2.14 6.33
N LEU A 329 28.96 -3.29 6.04
CA LEU A 329 29.51 -4.58 6.39
C LEU A 329 30.74 -4.92 5.52
N PRO A 330 31.81 -5.48 6.11
CA PRO A 330 32.97 -5.88 5.34
C PRO A 330 32.59 -7.04 4.40
N ALA A 331 32.96 -6.89 3.13
CA ALA A 331 32.81 -7.99 2.18
C ALA A 331 33.81 -9.12 2.50
N ARG A 332 33.29 -10.33 2.64
CA ARG A 332 34.12 -11.53 2.84
C ARG A 332 34.70 -12.09 1.55
N ALA A 333 34.13 -11.66 0.41
CA ALA A 333 34.46 -12.21 -0.87
C ALA A 333 35.75 -11.66 -1.45
N GLU A 334 36.52 -12.53 -2.07
CA GLU A 334 37.65 -12.22 -2.94
C GLU A 334 37.19 -11.36 -4.14
N LYS A 335 38.16 -10.76 -4.85
CA LYS A 335 37.97 -9.85 -6.00
C LYS A 335 37.00 -10.32 -7.11
N GLU A 336 36.69 -11.62 -7.18
CA GLU A 336 35.87 -12.25 -8.23
C GLU A 336 34.40 -11.82 -8.25
N ASP A 337 33.82 -11.40 -7.12
CA ASP A 337 32.38 -11.09 -7.04
C ASP A 337 32.01 -9.67 -7.55
N ARG A 338 32.97 -8.86 -7.96
CA ARG A 338 32.74 -7.52 -8.57
C ARG A 338 32.56 -7.55 -10.09
N GLU A 339 32.66 -8.70 -10.73
CA GLU A 339 32.36 -8.79 -12.17
C GLU A 339 30.89 -8.41 -12.41
N LYS A 340 30.68 -7.48 -13.34
CA LYS A 340 29.32 -7.15 -13.82
C LYS A 340 28.65 -8.43 -14.27
N GLN A 341 27.52 -8.76 -13.70
CA GLN A 341 26.75 -9.92 -14.16
C GLN A 341 26.48 -9.80 -15.66
N PRO A 342 26.80 -10.83 -16.46
CA PRO A 342 26.51 -10.77 -17.87
C PRO A 342 25.01 -10.70 -18.14
N MET A 343 24.59 -10.03 -19.21
CA MET A 343 23.16 -9.82 -19.55
C MET A 343 22.36 -11.14 -19.55
N TRP A 344 22.96 -12.25 -19.98
CA TRP A 344 22.29 -13.55 -19.95
C TRP A 344 21.95 -14.03 -18.51
N ALA A 345 22.80 -13.73 -17.53
CA ALA A 345 22.54 -14.11 -16.14
C ALA A 345 21.39 -13.28 -15.55
N ALA A 346 21.32 -12.00 -15.90
CA ALA A 346 20.17 -11.17 -15.53
C ALA A 346 18.87 -11.66 -16.18
N ALA A 347 18.91 -12.01 -17.47
CA ALA A 347 17.78 -12.61 -18.18
C ALA A 347 17.34 -13.95 -17.56
N LEU A 348 18.29 -14.81 -17.18
CA LEU A 348 18.01 -16.09 -16.51
C LEU A 348 17.36 -15.86 -15.13
N SER A 349 17.84 -14.89 -14.35
CA SER A 349 17.21 -14.51 -13.07
C SER A 349 15.77 -14.07 -13.28
N GLY A 350 15.51 -13.21 -14.25
CA GLY A 350 14.17 -12.75 -14.61
C GLY A 350 13.25 -13.90 -15.05
N ALA A 351 13.74 -14.76 -15.95
CA ALA A 351 12.99 -15.93 -16.41
C ALA A 351 12.65 -16.89 -15.26
N THR A 352 13.61 -17.14 -14.36
CA THR A 352 13.40 -17.98 -13.18
C THR A 352 12.36 -17.35 -12.24
N ALA A 353 12.41 -16.03 -12.02
CA ALA A 353 11.43 -15.33 -11.19
C ALA A 353 10.01 -15.42 -11.76
N ILE A 354 9.87 -15.21 -13.08
CA ILE A 354 8.58 -15.31 -13.78
C ILE A 354 8.06 -16.76 -13.72
N ALA A 355 8.91 -17.75 -13.99
CA ALA A 355 8.52 -19.16 -13.95
C ALA A 355 8.09 -19.59 -12.53
N ALA A 356 8.84 -19.19 -11.50
CA ALA A 356 8.50 -19.48 -10.10
C ALA A 356 7.21 -18.76 -9.67
N PHE A 357 6.98 -17.54 -10.12
CA PHE A 357 5.73 -16.81 -9.89
C PHE A 357 4.53 -17.50 -10.55
N ALA A 358 4.64 -17.86 -11.84
CA ALA A 358 3.60 -18.58 -12.56
C ALA A 358 3.33 -19.95 -11.91
N MET A 359 4.37 -20.69 -11.53
CA MET A 359 4.25 -21.96 -10.82
C MET A 359 3.54 -21.78 -9.48
N SER A 360 3.83 -20.70 -8.73
CA SER A 360 3.15 -20.39 -7.46
C SER A 360 1.65 -20.15 -7.65
N LEU A 361 1.25 -19.45 -8.71
CA LEU A 361 -0.17 -19.25 -9.06
C LEU A 361 -0.88 -20.59 -9.34
N LEU A 362 -0.20 -21.50 -10.04
CA LEU A 362 -0.74 -22.82 -10.36
C LEU A 362 -0.84 -23.71 -9.10
N LEU A 363 0.24 -23.83 -8.34
CA LEU A 363 0.31 -24.70 -7.16
C LEU A 363 -0.64 -24.27 -6.05
N LEU A 364 -0.82 -22.98 -5.84
CA LEU A 364 -1.72 -22.45 -4.81
C LEU A 364 -3.19 -22.45 -5.26
N HIS A 365 -3.47 -22.88 -6.51
CA HIS A 365 -4.83 -22.94 -7.09
C HIS A 365 -5.63 -21.65 -6.81
N VAL A 366 -5.01 -20.50 -7.08
CA VAL A 366 -5.65 -19.21 -6.87
C VAL A 366 -6.70 -18.98 -7.94
N THR A 367 -7.96 -19.17 -7.58
CA THR A 367 -9.12 -18.94 -8.46
C THR A 367 -9.98 -17.80 -7.94
N ASN A 368 -10.73 -17.14 -8.84
CA ASN A 368 -11.66 -16.09 -8.41
C ASN A 368 -12.73 -16.64 -7.43
N GLY A 369 -13.20 -17.87 -7.61
CA GLY A 369 -14.16 -18.48 -6.69
C GLY A 369 -13.63 -18.63 -5.26
N ARG A 370 -12.37 -19.09 -5.09
CA ARG A 370 -11.73 -19.14 -3.76
C ARG A 370 -11.54 -17.76 -3.15
N LEU A 371 -11.18 -16.77 -3.96
CA LEU A 371 -11.02 -15.40 -3.50
C LEU A 371 -12.36 -14.77 -3.11
N GLN A 372 -13.42 -15.05 -3.87
CA GLN A 372 -14.78 -14.63 -3.52
C GLN A 372 -15.28 -15.29 -2.24
N ALA A 373 -15.02 -16.59 -2.05
CA ALA A 373 -15.36 -17.28 -0.80
C ALA A 373 -14.63 -16.65 0.39
N ALA A 374 -13.32 -16.37 0.26
CA ALA A 374 -12.55 -15.69 1.30
C ALA A 374 -13.03 -14.25 1.56
N LEU A 375 -13.49 -13.56 0.53
CA LEU A 375 -14.09 -12.21 0.66
C LEU A 375 -15.41 -12.31 1.43
N ALA A 376 -16.26 -13.30 1.13
CA ALA A 376 -17.55 -13.50 1.78
C ALA A 376 -17.46 -13.90 3.25
N GLU A 377 -16.30 -14.37 3.73
CA GLU A 377 -16.06 -14.62 5.16
C GLU A 377 -15.90 -13.33 5.99
N LYS A 378 -15.62 -12.20 5.36
CA LYS A 378 -15.31 -10.92 6.04
C LYS A 378 -16.16 -9.74 5.58
N MET A 379 -16.61 -9.78 4.33
CA MET A 379 -17.39 -8.71 3.71
C MET A 379 -18.85 -9.13 3.54
N PRO A 380 -19.80 -8.19 3.61
CA PRO A 380 -21.23 -8.48 3.60
C PRO A 380 -21.76 -8.82 2.18
N VAL A 381 -21.17 -9.86 1.54
CA VAL A 381 -21.46 -10.22 0.14
C VAL A 381 -22.93 -10.59 -0.04
N GLN A 382 -23.46 -11.49 0.81
CA GLN A 382 -24.84 -11.96 0.71
C GLN A 382 -25.83 -10.84 1.08
N ALA A 383 -25.51 -10.03 2.08
CA ALA A 383 -26.33 -8.86 2.46
C ALA A 383 -26.48 -7.88 1.30
N VAL A 384 -25.40 -7.65 0.52
CA VAL A 384 -25.45 -6.81 -0.69
C VAL A 384 -26.36 -7.41 -1.76
N GLU A 385 -26.31 -8.71 -1.99
CA GLU A 385 -27.21 -9.40 -2.93
C GLU A 385 -28.66 -9.24 -2.52
N VAL A 386 -28.98 -9.47 -1.23
CA VAL A 386 -30.34 -9.29 -0.71
C VAL A 386 -30.85 -7.85 -0.88
N VAL A 387 -29.99 -6.84 -0.60
CA VAL A 387 -30.37 -5.44 -0.79
C VAL A 387 -30.72 -5.14 -2.25
N LYS A 388 -29.95 -5.71 -3.20
CA LYS A 388 -30.19 -5.55 -4.64
C LYS A 388 -31.45 -6.28 -5.09
N ASP A 389 -31.60 -7.56 -4.74
CA ASP A 389 -32.69 -8.41 -5.18
C ASP A 389 -34.04 -7.94 -4.65
N ARG A 390 -34.06 -7.42 -3.42
CA ARG A 390 -35.26 -6.87 -2.79
C ARG A 390 -35.49 -5.40 -3.14
N HIS A 391 -34.58 -4.79 -3.93
CA HIS A 391 -34.63 -3.37 -4.29
C HIS A 391 -34.83 -2.42 -3.10
N TYR A 392 -34.19 -2.75 -1.96
CA TYR A 392 -34.23 -1.85 -0.80
C TYR A 392 -33.52 -0.56 -1.14
N THR A 393 -34.23 0.55 -0.97
CA THR A 393 -33.77 1.91 -1.27
C THR A 393 -33.67 2.76 -0.02
N GLY A 394 -33.02 3.89 -0.12
CA GLY A 394 -32.87 4.85 0.97
C GLY A 394 -31.43 5.03 1.39
N ALA A 395 -31.23 5.92 2.34
CA ALA A 395 -29.89 6.27 2.82
C ALA A 395 -29.23 5.08 3.51
N LEU A 396 -28.03 4.72 3.06
CA LEU A 396 -27.27 3.60 3.61
C LEU A 396 -26.53 4.03 4.90
N PHE A 397 -26.63 3.22 5.96
CA PHE A 397 -25.77 3.29 7.14
C PHE A 397 -24.92 2.04 7.25
N ASN A 398 -23.61 2.20 7.38
CA ASN A 398 -22.63 1.11 7.31
C ASN A 398 -21.42 1.38 8.20
N THR A 399 -20.62 0.34 8.46
CA THR A 399 -19.34 0.46 9.17
C THR A 399 -18.25 1.04 8.27
N TYR A 400 -17.26 1.65 8.89
CA TYR A 400 -16.07 2.21 8.25
C TYR A 400 -15.35 1.18 7.35
N ASP A 401 -15.15 -0.05 7.86
CA ASP A 401 -14.40 -1.10 7.15
C ASP A 401 -15.15 -1.68 5.94
N TRP A 402 -16.48 -1.50 5.87
CA TRP A 402 -17.26 -2.02 4.75
C TRP A 402 -17.59 -0.97 3.68
N GLY A 403 -17.37 0.31 3.99
CA GLY A 403 -17.77 1.40 3.09
C GLY A 403 -17.19 1.27 1.69
N GLY A 404 -15.90 1.00 1.54
CA GLY A 404 -15.28 0.82 0.23
C GLY A 404 -15.86 -0.36 -0.56
N PHE A 405 -16.11 -1.50 0.11
CA PHE A 405 -16.76 -2.66 -0.49
C PHE A 405 -18.19 -2.33 -1.00
N LEU A 406 -18.96 -1.59 -0.19
CA LEU A 406 -20.33 -1.20 -0.52
C LEU A 406 -20.37 -0.18 -1.67
N ILE A 407 -19.46 0.81 -1.70
CA ILE A 407 -19.30 1.75 -2.81
C ILE A 407 -19.12 1.00 -4.14
N TRP A 408 -18.32 -0.04 -4.16
CA TRP A 408 -18.05 -0.82 -5.37
C TRP A 408 -19.24 -1.71 -5.76
N ASN A 409 -19.83 -2.40 -4.79
CA ASN A 409 -20.83 -3.43 -5.08
C ASN A 409 -22.25 -2.90 -5.17
N LEU A 410 -22.68 -1.99 -4.30
CA LEU A 410 -24.03 -1.39 -4.36
C LEU A 410 -24.13 -0.24 -5.36
N ARG A 411 -23.01 0.45 -5.62
CA ARG A 411 -22.99 1.66 -6.46
C ARG A 411 -23.75 2.84 -5.85
N GLU A 412 -24.08 2.77 -4.58
CA GLU A 412 -24.82 3.78 -3.82
C GLU A 412 -23.90 4.55 -2.87
N PRO A 413 -24.24 5.79 -2.52
CA PRO A 413 -23.49 6.56 -1.54
C PRO A 413 -23.56 5.93 -0.14
N VAL A 414 -22.39 5.79 0.51
CA VAL A 414 -22.26 5.23 1.85
C VAL A 414 -22.26 6.32 2.94
N SER A 415 -22.51 5.94 4.19
CA SER A 415 -22.39 6.87 5.33
C SER A 415 -20.92 7.16 5.66
N ILE A 416 -20.06 6.16 5.60
CA ILE A 416 -18.64 6.26 5.93
C ILE A 416 -17.83 5.20 5.19
N ASP A 417 -16.56 5.48 4.91
CA ASP A 417 -15.61 4.54 4.30
C ASP A 417 -14.16 4.82 4.73
N GLY A 418 -13.20 4.02 4.22
CA GLY A 418 -11.78 4.04 4.59
C GLY A 418 -11.01 5.33 4.27
N ARG A 419 -11.62 6.35 3.65
CA ARG A 419 -11.00 7.64 3.35
C ARG A 419 -11.01 8.57 4.56
N ALA A 420 -10.40 8.13 5.66
CA ALA A 420 -10.43 8.78 6.98
C ALA A 420 -10.23 10.31 6.94
N ALA A 421 -9.28 10.76 6.11
CA ALA A 421 -8.96 12.19 5.98
C ALA A 421 -10.12 13.05 5.46
N LEU A 422 -11.05 12.44 4.73
CA LEU A 422 -12.22 13.11 4.18
C LEU A 422 -13.29 13.36 5.25
N TYR A 423 -13.47 12.38 6.16
CA TYR A 423 -14.50 12.45 7.20
C TYR A 423 -14.07 13.25 8.44
N GLY A 424 -12.77 13.21 8.75
CA GLY A 424 -12.20 13.81 9.95
C GLY A 424 -12.49 13.02 11.22
N ASP A 425 -11.73 13.35 12.27
CA ASP A 425 -11.70 12.59 13.53
C ASP A 425 -13.07 12.50 14.22
N GLN A 426 -13.85 13.60 14.20
CA GLN A 426 -15.15 13.64 14.89
C GLN A 426 -16.18 12.70 14.27
N ALA A 427 -16.27 12.63 12.93
CA ALA A 427 -17.22 11.76 12.26
C ALA A 427 -16.86 10.29 12.45
N ILE A 428 -15.56 9.96 12.39
CA ILE A 428 -15.05 8.60 12.63
C ILE A 428 -15.34 8.19 14.08
N ALA A 429 -15.03 9.04 15.06
CA ALA A 429 -15.29 8.76 16.46
C ALA A 429 -16.80 8.58 16.76
N ARG A 430 -17.66 9.44 16.19
CA ARG A 430 -19.12 9.32 16.31
C ARG A 430 -19.61 7.99 15.72
N SER A 431 -19.20 7.67 14.50
CA SER A 431 -19.58 6.42 13.85
C SER A 431 -19.18 5.21 14.72
N ARG A 432 -17.96 5.21 15.26
CA ARG A 432 -17.48 4.15 16.14
C ARG A 432 -18.30 4.05 17.43
N GLU A 433 -18.57 5.19 18.11
CA GLU A 433 -19.41 5.22 19.31
C GLU A 433 -20.79 4.63 19.03
N THR A 434 -21.38 4.94 17.87
CA THR A 434 -22.69 4.40 17.46
C THR A 434 -22.63 2.89 17.25
N TRP A 435 -21.62 2.38 16.56
CA TRP A 435 -21.44 0.93 16.33
C TRP A 435 -21.14 0.15 17.61
N ASP A 436 -20.43 0.77 18.55
CA ASP A 436 -20.14 0.21 19.88
C ASP A 436 -21.37 0.26 20.84
N GLY A 437 -22.51 0.78 20.40
CA GLY A 437 -23.73 0.88 21.21
C GLY A 437 -23.65 1.91 22.32
N GLY A 438 -22.86 2.98 22.13
CA GLY A 438 -22.70 4.07 23.08
C GLY A 438 -24.02 4.75 23.42
N ALA A 439 -24.10 5.48 24.54
CA ALA A 439 -25.34 6.02 25.08
C ALA A 439 -26.19 6.90 24.12
N LYS A 440 -25.55 7.43 23.08
CA LYS A 440 -26.20 8.30 22.08
C LYS A 440 -26.45 7.62 20.74
N TRP A 441 -26.32 6.31 20.64
CA TRP A 441 -26.44 5.59 19.36
C TRP A 441 -27.75 5.93 18.62
N ALA A 442 -28.87 5.97 19.32
CA ALA A 442 -30.20 6.27 18.76
C ALA A 442 -30.35 7.73 18.29
N ALA A 443 -29.49 8.62 18.77
CA ALA A 443 -29.47 10.03 18.37
C ALA A 443 -28.49 10.34 17.23
N ASP A 444 -27.79 9.34 16.70
CA ASP A 444 -26.88 9.53 15.56
C ASP A 444 -27.69 9.96 14.31
N PRO A 445 -27.43 11.15 13.75
CA PRO A 445 -28.22 11.69 12.64
C PRO A 445 -28.11 10.86 11.37
N ASP A 446 -26.99 10.19 11.17
CA ASP A 446 -26.76 9.35 10.00
C ASP A 446 -27.55 8.04 10.08
N LEU A 447 -27.67 7.46 11.29
CA LEU A 447 -28.52 6.32 11.58
C LEU A 447 -30.02 6.70 11.52
N GLN A 448 -30.42 7.80 12.12
CA GLN A 448 -31.83 8.25 12.12
C GLN A 448 -32.36 8.49 10.70
N SER A 449 -31.52 8.96 9.80
CA SER A 449 -31.89 9.19 8.39
C SER A 449 -31.76 7.94 7.51
N ALA A 450 -31.25 6.83 8.05
CA ALA A 450 -31.01 5.63 7.26
C ALA A 450 -32.32 4.94 6.84
N GLY A 451 -32.38 4.54 5.58
CA GLY A 451 -33.41 3.63 5.04
C GLY A 451 -32.95 2.17 5.12
N VAL A 452 -31.65 1.93 4.96
CA VAL A 452 -31.02 0.62 5.01
C VAL A 452 -29.79 0.65 5.90
N VAL A 453 -29.67 -0.30 6.82
CA VAL A 453 -28.48 -0.49 7.66
C VAL A 453 -27.87 -1.85 7.33
N ILE A 454 -26.60 -1.87 6.94
CA ILE A 454 -25.82 -3.11 6.77
C ILE A 454 -24.84 -3.22 7.93
N ALA A 455 -25.16 -4.08 8.88
CA ALA A 455 -24.53 -4.18 10.19
C ALA A 455 -23.70 -5.47 10.31
N PRO A 456 -22.50 -5.45 10.92
CA PRO A 456 -21.80 -6.68 11.29
C PRO A 456 -22.60 -7.44 12.36
N ASP A 457 -22.74 -8.76 12.22
CA ASP A 457 -23.53 -9.58 13.14
C ASP A 457 -23.09 -9.42 14.61
N GLY A 458 -21.78 -9.33 14.86
CA GLY A 458 -21.21 -9.17 16.21
C GLY A 458 -21.19 -7.76 16.79
N ALA A 459 -21.68 -6.71 16.08
CA ALA A 459 -21.66 -5.34 16.58
C ALA A 459 -22.73 -5.11 17.67
N ALA A 460 -22.43 -4.27 18.68
CA ALA A 460 -23.38 -3.94 19.71
C ALA A 460 -24.63 -3.25 19.14
N LEU A 461 -24.45 -2.34 18.16
CA LEU A 461 -25.56 -1.69 17.47
C LEU A 461 -26.50 -2.70 16.82
N THR A 462 -25.99 -3.80 16.25
CA THR A 462 -26.80 -4.84 15.60
C THR A 462 -27.80 -5.45 16.59
N GLN A 463 -27.38 -5.69 17.83
CA GLN A 463 -28.27 -6.21 18.88
C GLN A 463 -29.32 -5.18 19.31
N LEU A 464 -28.95 -3.91 19.36
CA LEU A 464 -29.89 -2.81 19.68
C LEU A 464 -30.95 -2.63 18.59
N LEU A 465 -30.54 -2.71 17.32
CA LEU A 465 -31.46 -2.57 16.18
C LEU A 465 -32.48 -3.69 16.08
N ARG A 466 -32.21 -4.90 16.61
CA ARG A 466 -33.20 -6.00 16.66
C ARG A 466 -34.46 -5.65 17.48
N THR A 467 -34.33 -4.79 18.46
CA THR A 467 -35.42 -4.35 19.37
C THR A 467 -35.91 -2.94 19.09
N ASP A 468 -35.28 -2.24 18.14
CA ASP A 468 -35.62 -0.88 17.78
C ASP A 468 -36.96 -0.84 16.99
N ALA A 469 -37.81 0.12 17.32
CA ALA A 469 -39.14 0.26 16.71
C ALA A 469 -39.08 0.82 15.27
N HIS A 470 -38.00 1.49 14.89
CA HIS A 470 -37.88 2.17 13.60
C HIS A 470 -37.38 1.22 12.48
N PHE A 471 -36.67 0.15 12.86
CA PHE A 471 -36.06 -0.79 11.90
C PHE A 471 -36.73 -2.17 11.97
N GLU A 472 -36.62 -2.91 10.87
CA GLU A 472 -37.03 -4.30 10.75
C GLU A 472 -35.88 -5.11 10.20
N LEU A 473 -35.59 -6.28 10.79
CA LEU A 473 -34.59 -7.22 10.31
C LEU A 473 -35.08 -7.88 9.04
N ALA A 474 -34.43 -7.58 7.92
CA ALA A 474 -34.79 -8.11 6.60
C ALA A 474 -33.96 -9.32 6.20
N TYR A 475 -32.73 -9.41 6.68
CA TYR A 475 -31.79 -10.51 6.40
C TYR A 475 -30.74 -10.62 7.49
N GLU A 476 -30.22 -11.83 7.67
CA GLU A 476 -29.12 -12.11 8.57
C GLU A 476 -28.36 -13.35 8.16
N ASP A 477 -27.02 -13.27 8.25
CA ASP A 477 -26.09 -14.40 8.17
C ASP A 477 -25.00 -14.29 9.24
N LYS A 478 -23.95 -15.12 9.15
CA LYS A 478 -22.82 -15.12 10.11
C LYS A 478 -21.91 -13.90 10.01
N VAL A 479 -22.05 -13.07 9.00
CA VAL A 479 -21.19 -11.92 8.72
C VAL A 479 -21.96 -10.63 8.95
N ALA A 480 -23.18 -10.54 8.41
CA ALA A 480 -23.94 -9.30 8.36
C ALA A 480 -25.43 -9.50 8.60
N ALA A 481 -26.06 -8.47 9.16
CA ALA A 481 -27.50 -8.29 9.22
C ALA A 481 -27.91 -7.07 8.39
N VAL A 482 -29.05 -7.14 7.72
CA VAL A 482 -29.67 -6.03 6.99
C VAL A 482 -30.93 -5.61 7.73
N PHE A 483 -30.98 -4.34 8.12
CA PHE A 483 -32.17 -3.73 8.68
C PHE A 483 -32.72 -2.68 7.70
N VAL A 484 -34.03 -2.61 7.58
CA VAL A 484 -34.72 -1.67 6.71
C VAL A 484 -35.66 -0.82 7.54
N ALA A 485 -35.70 0.48 7.28
CA ALA A 485 -36.60 1.38 7.99
C ALA A 485 -38.06 1.01 7.68
N ARG A 486 -38.92 0.85 8.70
CA ARG A 486 -40.32 0.43 8.55
C ARG A 486 -41.17 1.34 7.66
N LYS A 487 -40.81 2.62 7.55
CA LYS A 487 -41.41 3.57 6.59
C LYS A 487 -41.13 3.21 5.12
N ASP A 488 -40.01 2.59 4.85
CA ASP A 488 -39.53 2.31 3.48
C ASP A 488 -39.96 0.92 3.00
N LEU A 489 -40.31 0.00 3.90
CA LEU A 489 -40.92 -1.30 3.56
C LEU A 489 -42.26 -1.14 2.85
N LYS A 490 -43.10 -0.21 3.31
CA LYS A 490 -44.44 0.05 2.70
C LYS A 490 -44.35 0.63 1.29
N SER A 491 -43.28 1.35 0.95
CA SER A 491 -43.07 1.87 -0.40
C SER A 491 -42.52 0.81 -1.35
N GLY A 492 -41.71 -0.14 -0.86
CA GLY A 492 -41.17 -1.25 -1.67
C GLY A 492 -42.23 -2.27 -2.10
N GLU A 493 -43.15 -2.62 -1.20
CA GLU A 493 -44.27 -3.53 -1.52
C GLU A 493 -45.19 -2.94 -2.58
N ASN A 494 -45.46 -1.64 -2.56
CA ASN A 494 -46.27 -0.97 -3.56
C ASN A 494 -45.61 -0.96 -4.96
N ASN A 495 -44.28 -0.74 -5.03
CA ASN A 495 -43.53 -0.76 -6.30
C ASN A 495 -43.48 -2.17 -6.94
N VAL A 496 -43.34 -3.22 -6.14
CA VAL A 496 -43.38 -4.60 -6.65
C VAL A 496 -44.77 -4.98 -7.12
N ALA A 497 -45.83 -4.49 -6.45
CA ALA A 497 -47.22 -4.71 -6.87
C ALA A 497 -47.55 -3.98 -8.19
N GLU A 498 -47.02 -2.77 -8.39
CA GLU A 498 -47.20 -2.01 -9.63
C GLU A 498 -46.45 -2.65 -10.83
N LEU A 499 -45.24 -3.17 -10.61
CA LEU A 499 -44.48 -3.89 -11.65
C LEU A 499 -45.17 -5.18 -12.07
N ASN A 500 -45.73 -5.94 -11.13
CA ASN A 500 -46.52 -7.18 -11.42
C ASN A 500 -47.88 -6.88 -12.06
N HIS A 501 -48.46 -5.71 -11.85
CA HIS A 501 -49.69 -5.31 -12.56
C HIS A 501 -49.42 -4.74 -13.96
N GLY A 502 -48.24 -4.21 -14.25
CA GLY A 502 -47.84 -3.74 -15.58
C GLY A 502 -47.63 -4.84 -16.60
N GLU A 503 -47.17 -6.02 -16.19
CA GLU A 503 -46.97 -7.17 -17.08
C GLU A 503 -48.24 -7.92 -17.48
N THR A 504 -49.34 -7.75 -16.74
CA THR A 504 -50.61 -8.41 -17.04
C THR A 504 -51.53 -7.66 -18.03
N VAL A 505 -51.18 -6.44 -18.44
CA VAL A 505 -52.00 -5.60 -19.33
C VAL A 505 -51.59 -5.61 -20.81
N HIS A 506 -50.44 -6.22 -21.17
CA HIS A 506 -49.99 -6.30 -22.56
C HIS A 506 -50.08 -7.68 -23.20
N GLY A 507 -50.96 -8.55 -22.70
CA GLY A 507 -51.27 -9.84 -23.29
C GLY A 507 -52.75 -9.96 -23.63
N ARG A 508 -53.24 -9.18 -24.58
CA ARG A 508 -54.45 -9.48 -25.37
C ARG A 508 -54.39 -8.83 -26.73
#